data_2a20c784712b098a92227a4f534fad59
#
_entry.id   2a20c784712b098a92227a4f534fad59
#
_cell.length_a   1.000
_cell.length_b   1.000
_cell.length_c   1.000
_cell.angle_alpha   90.00
_cell.angle_beta   90.00
_cell.angle_gamma   90.00
#
_symmetry.space_group_name_H-M   'P 1'
#
loop_
_entity.id
_entity.type
_entity.pdbx_description
1 polymer ?
#
loop_
_entity_poly.entity_id
_entity_poly.type
_entity_poly.pdbx_seq_one_letter_code
_entity_poly.pdbx_strand_id
1 'polypeptide(L)'
;MELRHLKAFLAVAEELHFGRAAKRLQMAQPPLSQQVRQLEKELGVQLFRRNTRSVRLTGAGETFLDPVRTVLDDLDTAVRAARSAGRGEYGRVTVGFAGASSHETLPRLTRAVRAAHPGLELVMTGQTYANVALSRVADGSLDLGFVRLPVTRPGVEHRVIDEEELLCALPFDHPLARHEAVPLGELADEPFVSFPANSGSTVRDAMTEACEGAGFTPRVVQEAPDSYTIMALVAAGVGVTLTVTSVRHIQQSGLVYRPLTGPPIRRQAALAWRADNPSAALHAVLAVARDALPTPVRGTGGGPIETPGL
;
A
#
# COMPACT_ATOMS: atom_id res chain seq x y z
N MET A 1 -19.79 -4.15 26.66
CA MET A 1 -19.55 -4.10 25.19
C MET A 1 -19.37 -5.52 24.67
N GLU A 2 -20.06 -5.89 23.59
CA GLU A 2 -20.03 -7.24 23.02
C GLU A 2 -19.61 -7.17 21.55
N LEU A 3 -19.02 -8.25 21.02
CA LEU A 3 -18.57 -8.31 19.62
C LEU A 3 -19.68 -8.00 18.60
N ARG A 4 -20.92 -8.39 18.90
CA ARG A 4 -22.05 -8.05 18.04
C ARG A 4 -22.28 -6.54 17.93
N HIS A 5 -21.99 -5.76 18.98
CA HIS A 5 -22.09 -4.30 18.97
C HIS A 5 -21.02 -3.69 18.07
N LEU A 6 -19.77 -4.22 18.11
CA LEU A 6 -18.70 -3.78 17.23
C LEU A 6 -18.98 -4.10 15.75
N LYS A 7 -19.48 -5.32 15.47
CA LYS A 7 -19.91 -5.71 14.10
C LYS A 7 -21.04 -4.83 13.59
N ALA A 8 -22.01 -4.51 14.43
CA ALA A 8 -23.11 -3.61 14.08
C ALA A 8 -22.60 -2.19 13.77
N PHE A 9 -21.71 -1.66 14.59
CA PHE A 9 -21.06 -0.37 14.35
C PHE A 9 -20.30 -0.36 13.02
N LEU A 10 -19.41 -1.34 12.79
CA LEU A 10 -18.61 -1.41 11.58
C LEU A 10 -19.49 -1.48 10.32
N ALA A 11 -20.51 -2.33 10.32
CA ALA A 11 -21.42 -2.45 9.18
C ALA A 11 -22.16 -1.14 8.88
N VAL A 12 -22.60 -0.40 9.90
CA VAL A 12 -23.26 0.90 9.71
C VAL A 12 -22.27 1.98 9.27
N ALA A 13 -21.02 1.94 9.77
CA ALA A 13 -19.97 2.89 9.41
C ALA A 13 -19.55 2.75 7.93
N GLU A 14 -19.50 1.53 7.42
CA GLU A 14 -19.17 1.26 6.01
C GLU A 14 -20.33 1.54 5.05
N GLU A 15 -21.55 1.21 5.46
CA GLU A 15 -22.74 1.42 4.62
C GLU A 15 -23.30 2.84 4.70
N LEU A 16 -23.01 3.57 5.75
CA LEU A 16 -23.64 4.87 6.09
C LEU A 16 -25.17 4.82 5.97
N HIS A 17 -25.73 3.63 6.21
CA HIS A 17 -27.17 3.38 6.08
C HIS A 17 -27.62 2.13 6.87
N PHE A 18 -28.42 2.31 7.92
CA PHE A 18 -28.86 1.23 8.80
C PHE A 18 -29.60 0.08 8.08
N GLY A 19 -30.41 0.39 7.07
CA GLY A 19 -31.13 -0.63 6.29
C GLY A 19 -30.20 -1.50 5.44
N ARG A 20 -29.17 -0.93 4.79
CA ARG A 20 -28.17 -1.69 4.04
C ARG A 20 -27.29 -2.51 4.98
N ALA A 21 -26.83 -1.90 6.07
CA ALA A 21 -26.06 -2.60 7.09
C ALA A 21 -26.83 -3.81 7.69
N ALA A 22 -28.11 -3.65 7.97
CA ALA A 22 -28.97 -4.73 8.46
C ALA A 22 -29.09 -5.87 7.44
N LYS A 23 -29.29 -5.57 6.16
CA LYS A 23 -29.29 -6.58 5.08
C LYS A 23 -27.96 -7.31 5.00
N ARG A 24 -26.84 -6.59 5.07
CA ARG A 24 -25.50 -7.18 5.05
C ARG A 24 -25.25 -8.13 6.21
N LEU A 25 -25.76 -7.79 7.40
CA LEU A 25 -25.68 -8.63 8.60
C LEU A 25 -26.80 -9.67 8.70
N GLN A 26 -27.64 -9.80 7.66
CA GLN A 26 -28.79 -10.73 7.62
C GLN A 26 -29.72 -10.59 8.81
N MET A 27 -30.00 -9.37 9.23
CA MET A 27 -30.86 -9.07 10.37
C MET A 27 -31.84 -7.93 10.06
N ALA A 28 -32.85 -7.76 10.92
CA ALA A 28 -33.78 -6.62 10.83
C ALA A 28 -33.11 -5.32 11.31
N GLN A 29 -33.55 -4.18 10.77
CA GLN A 29 -32.98 -2.86 11.14
C GLN A 29 -33.18 -2.47 12.61
N PRO A 30 -34.34 -2.77 13.27
CA PRO A 30 -34.53 -2.39 14.68
C PRO A 30 -33.49 -2.99 15.63
N PRO A 31 -33.17 -4.32 15.62
CA PRO A 31 -32.14 -4.88 16.47
C PRO A 31 -30.74 -4.33 16.15
N LEU A 32 -30.41 -4.05 14.88
CA LEU A 32 -29.13 -3.40 14.53
C LEU A 32 -29.03 -2.00 15.19
N SER A 33 -30.09 -1.21 15.07
CA SER A 33 -30.14 0.12 15.66
C SER A 33 -30.03 0.08 17.19
N GLN A 34 -30.56 -0.97 17.82
CA GLN A 34 -30.46 -1.18 19.26
C GLN A 34 -29.02 -1.53 19.68
N GLN A 35 -28.35 -2.41 18.93
CA GLN A 35 -26.95 -2.77 19.19
C GLN A 35 -26.02 -1.56 19.12
N VAL A 36 -26.18 -0.71 18.10
CA VAL A 36 -25.38 0.50 17.95
C VAL A 36 -25.68 1.50 19.10
N ARG A 37 -26.95 1.69 19.48
CA ARG A 37 -27.30 2.56 20.62
C ARG A 37 -26.73 2.02 21.95
N GLN A 38 -26.72 0.71 22.13
CA GLN A 38 -26.14 0.09 23.32
C GLN A 38 -24.63 0.36 23.38
N LEU A 39 -23.93 0.27 22.24
CA LEU A 39 -22.52 0.59 22.13
C LEU A 39 -22.26 2.07 22.47
N GLU A 40 -23.01 2.99 21.87
CA GLU A 40 -22.91 4.43 22.15
C GLU A 40 -23.13 4.74 23.63
N LYS A 41 -24.12 4.08 24.26
CA LYS A 41 -24.41 4.21 25.69
C LYS A 41 -23.25 3.73 26.58
N GLU A 42 -22.64 2.58 26.23
CA GLU A 42 -21.52 2.00 27.00
C GLU A 42 -20.23 2.82 26.85
N LEU A 43 -20.02 3.43 25.68
CA LEU A 43 -18.88 4.32 25.43
C LEU A 43 -19.11 5.76 25.97
N GLY A 44 -20.36 6.12 26.28
CA GLY A 44 -20.71 7.46 26.74
C GLY A 44 -20.63 8.54 25.65
N VAL A 45 -20.47 8.14 24.39
CA VAL A 45 -20.34 9.05 23.23
C VAL A 45 -21.19 8.59 22.07
N GLN A 46 -21.66 9.53 21.23
CA GLN A 46 -22.34 9.21 19.99
C GLN A 46 -21.32 8.93 18.88
N LEU A 47 -21.46 7.81 18.19
CA LEU A 47 -20.60 7.41 17.06
C LEU A 47 -21.20 7.85 15.72
N PHE A 48 -22.53 8.03 15.66
CA PHE A 48 -23.23 8.48 14.44
C PHE A 48 -24.05 9.74 14.68
N ARG A 49 -23.96 10.66 13.73
CA ARG A 49 -24.97 11.71 13.52
C ARG A 49 -26.07 11.17 12.62
N ARG A 50 -27.31 11.16 13.12
CA ARG A 50 -28.48 10.63 12.41
C ARG A 50 -29.44 11.79 12.15
N ASN A 51 -29.82 11.97 10.90
CA ASN A 51 -30.99 12.76 10.54
C ASN A 51 -31.89 11.92 9.63
N THR A 52 -33.07 12.42 9.31
CA THR A 52 -34.07 11.69 8.50
C THR A 52 -33.60 11.33 7.09
N ARG A 53 -32.50 11.90 6.61
CA ARG A 53 -32.00 11.73 5.23
C ARG A 53 -30.57 11.20 5.14
N SER A 54 -29.81 11.21 6.21
CA SER A 54 -28.40 10.78 6.17
C SER A 54 -27.90 10.23 7.51
N VAL A 55 -26.95 9.31 7.42
CA VAL A 55 -26.14 8.79 8.53
C VAL A 55 -24.69 9.17 8.25
N ARG A 56 -24.03 9.76 9.22
CA ARG A 56 -22.60 10.11 9.14
C ARG A 56 -21.90 9.75 10.44
N LEU A 57 -20.62 9.45 10.39
CA LEU A 57 -19.80 9.33 11.59
C LEU A 57 -19.66 10.67 12.32
N THR A 58 -19.52 10.61 13.63
CA THR A 58 -19.01 11.72 14.46
C THR A 58 -17.49 11.64 14.48
N GLY A 59 -16.78 12.65 14.99
CA GLY A 59 -15.34 12.56 15.23
C GLY A 59 -14.95 11.37 16.12
N ALA A 60 -15.77 11.05 17.14
CA ALA A 60 -15.60 9.85 17.95
C ALA A 60 -15.79 8.55 17.12
N GLY A 61 -16.78 8.54 16.20
CA GLY A 61 -17.01 7.42 15.30
C GLY A 61 -15.87 7.22 14.32
N GLU A 62 -15.30 8.28 13.76
CA GLU A 62 -14.13 8.23 12.88
C GLU A 62 -12.90 7.69 13.61
N THR A 63 -12.61 8.20 14.82
CA THR A 63 -11.50 7.71 15.64
C THR A 63 -11.68 6.25 16.06
N PHE A 64 -12.92 5.80 16.28
CA PHE A 64 -13.21 4.43 16.73
C PHE A 64 -13.20 3.41 15.61
N LEU A 65 -13.34 3.83 14.34
CA LEU A 65 -13.52 2.94 13.19
C LEU A 65 -12.34 2.00 12.97
N ASP A 66 -11.14 2.53 12.85
CA ASP A 66 -9.95 1.73 12.56
C ASP A 66 -9.55 0.80 13.71
N PRO A 67 -9.57 1.22 14.99
CA PRO A 67 -9.41 0.31 16.11
C PRO A 67 -10.41 -0.85 16.13
N VAL A 68 -11.68 -0.60 15.80
CA VAL A 68 -12.69 -1.67 15.75
C VAL A 68 -12.43 -2.66 14.62
N ARG A 69 -12.01 -2.18 13.44
CA ARG A 69 -11.61 -3.08 12.36
C ARG A 69 -10.49 -4.01 12.80
N THR A 70 -9.45 -3.45 13.41
CA THR A 70 -8.31 -4.24 13.91
C THR A 70 -8.77 -5.32 14.88
N VAL A 71 -9.58 -4.99 15.88
CA VAL A 71 -10.09 -5.95 16.87
C VAL A 71 -10.90 -7.08 16.22
N LEU A 72 -11.76 -6.77 15.24
CA LEU A 72 -12.57 -7.78 14.56
C LEU A 72 -11.71 -8.68 13.66
N ASP A 73 -10.69 -8.14 12.99
CA ASP A 73 -9.74 -8.88 12.18
C ASP A 73 -8.87 -9.80 13.07
N ASP A 74 -8.42 -9.34 14.23
CA ASP A 74 -7.68 -10.13 15.22
C ASP A 74 -8.52 -11.29 15.75
N LEU A 75 -9.80 -11.05 16.05
CA LEU A 75 -10.72 -12.10 16.46
C LEU A 75 -10.88 -13.16 15.37
N ASP A 76 -11.10 -12.75 14.15
CA ASP A 76 -11.20 -13.67 13.01
C ASP A 76 -9.90 -14.47 12.82
N THR A 77 -8.75 -13.85 13.08
CA THR A 77 -7.45 -14.52 13.07
C THR A 77 -7.35 -15.57 14.19
N ALA A 78 -7.75 -15.23 15.40
CA ALA A 78 -7.78 -16.17 16.53
C ALA A 78 -8.72 -17.36 16.28
N VAL A 79 -9.92 -17.11 15.74
CA VAL A 79 -10.88 -18.16 15.38
C VAL A 79 -10.32 -19.08 14.30
N ARG A 80 -9.64 -18.53 13.30
CA ARG A 80 -8.98 -19.32 12.26
C ARG A 80 -7.81 -20.13 12.83
N ALA A 81 -6.97 -19.52 13.65
CA ALA A 81 -5.84 -20.21 14.30
C ALA A 81 -6.35 -21.41 15.14
N ALA A 82 -7.43 -21.23 15.90
CA ALA A 82 -8.03 -22.30 16.68
C ALA A 82 -8.59 -23.44 15.80
N ARG A 83 -9.22 -23.09 14.67
CA ARG A 83 -9.70 -24.07 13.68
C ARG A 83 -8.57 -24.77 12.94
N SER A 84 -7.44 -24.07 12.68
CA SER A 84 -6.25 -24.59 12.00
C SER A 84 -5.40 -25.49 12.89
N ALA A 85 -5.37 -25.25 14.20
CA ALA A 85 -4.70 -26.13 15.19
C ALA A 85 -5.22 -27.59 15.13
N GLY A 86 -6.46 -27.78 14.64
CA GLY A 86 -7.02 -29.10 14.40
C GLY A 86 -6.71 -29.74 13.04
N ARG A 87 -6.04 -29.02 12.08
CA ARG A 87 -5.85 -29.51 10.70
C ARG A 87 -4.47 -29.26 10.07
N GLY A 88 -3.53 -28.67 10.79
CA GLY A 88 -2.08 -28.69 10.46
C GLY A 88 -1.58 -27.97 9.20
N GLU A 89 -2.40 -27.36 8.33
CA GLU A 89 -1.93 -26.85 7.01
C GLU A 89 -2.56 -25.54 6.51
N TYR A 90 -3.29 -24.81 7.31
CA TYR A 90 -4.01 -23.62 6.87
C TYR A 90 -3.65 -22.40 7.72
N GLY A 91 -3.29 -21.32 7.04
CA GLY A 91 -3.02 -20.04 7.66
C GLY A 91 -3.38 -18.88 6.74
N ARG A 92 -3.48 -17.68 7.29
CA ARG A 92 -3.71 -16.44 6.56
C ARG A 92 -2.58 -15.48 6.87
N VAL A 93 -2.11 -14.78 5.83
CA VAL A 93 -1.12 -13.71 5.94
C VAL A 93 -1.69 -12.48 5.24
N THR A 94 -1.83 -11.40 5.99
CA THR A 94 -2.27 -10.11 5.46
C THR A 94 -1.07 -9.37 4.86
N VAL A 95 -1.18 -8.97 3.58
CA VAL A 95 -0.09 -8.36 2.82
C VAL A 95 -0.48 -6.96 2.37
N GLY A 96 0.26 -5.95 2.82
CA GLY A 96 0.10 -4.57 2.37
C GLY A 96 1.06 -4.22 1.23
N PHE A 97 0.56 -3.59 0.16
CA PHE A 97 1.36 -3.21 -1.01
C PHE A 97 0.81 -1.97 -1.73
N ALA A 98 1.68 -1.30 -2.48
CA ALA A 98 1.40 -0.05 -3.19
C ALA A 98 1.13 -0.25 -4.71
N GLY A 99 0.48 -1.33 -5.10
CA GLY A 99 0.02 -1.55 -6.47
C GLY A 99 1.15 -1.67 -7.50
N ALA A 100 1.34 -0.66 -8.34
CA ALA A 100 2.21 -0.73 -9.51
C ALA A 100 3.67 -1.11 -9.20
N SER A 101 4.25 -0.60 -8.12
CA SER A 101 5.64 -0.92 -7.76
C SER A 101 5.86 -2.36 -7.26
N SER A 102 4.77 -3.09 -6.99
CA SER A 102 4.82 -4.51 -6.61
C SER A 102 4.40 -5.44 -7.75
N HIS A 103 4.32 -4.91 -8.98
CA HIS A 103 3.78 -5.61 -10.16
C HIS A 103 4.49 -6.94 -10.46
N GLU A 104 5.79 -7.01 -10.30
CA GLU A 104 6.57 -8.24 -10.53
C GLU A 104 6.71 -9.07 -9.27
N THR A 105 7.02 -8.42 -8.15
CA THR A 105 7.39 -9.11 -6.90
C THR A 105 6.19 -9.78 -6.24
N LEU A 106 5.03 -9.11 -6.21
CA LEU A 106 3.83 -9.67 -5.59
C LEU A 106 3.30 -10.94 -6.30
N PRO A 107 3.15 -10.99 -7.64
CA PRO A 107 2.74 -12.20 -8.34
C PRO A 107 3.76 -13.35 -8.19
N ARG A 108 5.07 -13.05 -8.19
CA ARG A 108 6.13 -14.05 -7.96
C ARG A 108 5.99 -14.68 -6.59
N LEU A 109 5.86 -13.86 -5.54
CA LEU A 109 5.63 -14.33 -4.18
C LEU A 109 4.35 -15.18 -4.08
N THR A 110 3.23 -14.65 -4.61
CA THR A 110 1.93 -15.33 -4.55
C THR A 110 1.96 -16.68 -5.24
N ARG A 111 2.57 -16.77 -6.41
CA ARG A 111 2.73 -18.04 -7.15
C ARG A 111 3.55 -19.05 -6.37
N ALA A 112 4.68 -18.62 -5.81
CA ALA A 112 5.56 -19.48 -5.05
C ALA A 112 4.89 -19.98 -3.76
N VAL A 113 4.19 -19.11 -3.04
CA VAL A 113 3.44 -19.49 -1.82
C VAL A 113 2.34 -20.49 -2.15
N ARG A 114 1.55 -20.25 -3.22
CA ARG A 114 0.51 -21.21 -3.63
C ARG A 114 1.04 -22.56 -4.04
N ALA A 115 2.22 -22.61 -4.66
CA ALA A 115 2.87 -23.87 -5.06
C ALA A 115 3.40 -24.66 -3.85
N ALA A 116 4.03 -23.97 -2.89
CA ALA A 116 4.63 -24.60 -1.72
C ALA A 116 3.60 -24.88 -0.61
N HIS A 117 2.62 -24.01 -0.43
CA HIS A 117 1.63 -24.06 0.65
C HIS A 117 0.23 -23.74 0.12
N PRO A 118 -0.45 -24.66 -0.57
CA PRO A 118 -1.75 -24.41 -1.22
C PRO A 118 -2.88 -24.05 -0.23
N GLY A 119 -2.69 -24.40 1.04
CA GLY A 119 -3.62 -24.05 2.12
C GLY A 119 -3.39 -22.67 2.76
N LEU A 120 -2.34 -21.94 2.38
CA LEU A 120 -2.11 -20.58 2.88
C LEU A 120 -2.88 -19.55 2.04
N GLU A 121 -3.62 -18.70 2.73
CA GLU A 121 -4.31 -17.55 2.15
C GLU A 121 -3.48 -16.29 2.29
N LEU A 122 -3.11 -15.64 1.17
CA LEU A 122 -2.56 -14.28 1.17
C LEU A 122 -3.70 -13.29 0.99
N VAL A 123 -3.96 -12.49 2.01
CA VAL A 123 -4.99 -11.45 1.97
C VAL A 123 -4.35 -10.14 1.55
N MET A 124 -4.69 -9.70 0.35
CA MET A 124 -4.09 -8.55 -0.29
C MET A 124 -4.77 -7.25 0.13
N THR A 125 -4.01 -6.31 0.70
CA THR A 125 -4.45 -4.95 1.01
C THR A 125 -3.71 -3.98 0.09
N GLY A 126 -4.37 -3.61 -1.01
CA GLY A 126 -3.85 -2.66 -2.00
C GLY A 126 -3.86 -1.21 -1.52
N GLN A 127 -3.28 -0.32 -2.32
CA GLN A 127 -3.15 1.12 -2.04
C GLN A 127 -2.55 1.43 -0.66
N THR A 128 -1.68 0.54 -0.19
CA THR A 128 -0.99 0.70 1.09
C THR A 128 0.41 1.22 0.80
N TYR A 129 0.60 2.53 0.93
CA TYR A 129 1.91 3.16 0.73
C TYR A 129 2.94 2.62 1.72
N ALA A 130 4.23 2.68 1.34
CA ALA A 130 5.31 2.03 2.08
C ALA A 130 5.39 2.42 3.56
N ASN A 131 5.24 3.72 3.88
CA ASN A 131 5.24 4.18 5.27
C ASN A 131 3.97 3.79 6.03
N VAL A 132 2.83 3.68 5.34
CA VAL A 132 1.58 3.16 5.92
C VAL A 132 1.71 1.66 6.18
N ALA A 133 2.24 0.90 5.21
CA ALA A 133 2.52 -0.53 5.38
C ALA A 133 3.45 -0.77 6.58
N LEU A 134 4.52 0.01 6.70
CA LEU A 134 5.46 -0.08 7.81
C LEU A 134 4.80 0.19 9.17
N SER A 135 3.94 1.20 9.25
CA SER A 135 3.18 1.49 10.48
C SER A 135 2.22 0.37 10.84
N ARG A 136 1.49 -0.16 9.85
CA ARG A 136 0.53 -1.26 10.04
C ARG A 136 1.19 -2.60 10.33
N VAL A 137 2.42 -2.83 9.88
CA VAL A 137 3.23 -3.97 10.31
C VAL A 137 3.65 -3.79 11.76
N ALA A 138 4.11 -2.61 12.15
CA ALA A 138 4.56 -2.35 13.52
C ALA A 138 3.43 -2.50 14.55
N ASP A 139 2.20 -2.09 14.24
CA ASP A 139 1.03 -2.21 15.11
C ASP A 139 0.33 -3.58 15.01
N GLY A 140 0.79 -4.45 14.08
CA GLY A 140 0.26 -5.81 13.91
C GLY A 140 -1.02 -5.90 13.07
N SER A 141 -1.50 -4.82 12.47
CA SER A 141 -2.66 -4.83 11.56
C SER A 141 -2.34 -5.36 10.15
N LEU A 142 -1.06 -5.53 9.83
CA LEU A 142 -0.55 -6.29 8.69
C LEU A 142 0.52 -7.28 9.17
N ASP A 143 0.54 -8.47 8.60
CA ASP A 143 1.58 -9.46 8.85
C ASP A 143 2.84 -9.17 8.03
N LEU A 144 2.65 -8.73 6.79
CA LEU A 144 3.71 -8.50 5.82
C LEU A 144 3.44 -7.20 5.04
N GLY A 145 4.46 -6.36 4.91
CA GLY A 145 4.39 -5.11 4.16
C GLY A 145 5.44 -5.05 3.05
N PHE A 146 5.05 -4.60 1.85
CA PHE A 146 5.99 -4.12 0.85
C PHE A 146 6.37 -2.68 1.20
N VAL A 147 7.61 -2.47 1.57
CA VAL A 147 8.14 -1.19 2.07
C VAL A 147 9.38 -0.76 1.28
N ARG A 148 9.91 0.41 1.59
CA ARG A 148 11.23 0.87 1.11
C ARG A 148 12.11 1.27 2.27
N LEU A 149 13.42 1.10 2.09
CA LEU A 149 14.39 1.55 3.07
C LEU A 149 14.47 3.10 3.09
N PRO A 150 14.79 3.69 4.26
CA PRO A 150 15.14 3.03 5.52
C PRO A 150 13.92 2.54 6.32
N VAL A 151 14.03 1.36 6.93
CA VAL A 151 13.06 0.86 7.90
C VAL A 151 13.51 1.29 9.30
N THR A 152 12.80 2.27 9.88
CA THR A 152 13.20 2.92 11.14
C THR A 152 12.31 2.57 12.33
N ARG A 153 11.43 1.58 12.18
CA ARG A 153 10.50 1.17 13.25
C ARG A 153 11.12 0.09 14.13
N PRO A 154 11.25 0.30 15.47
CA PRO A 154 11.69 -0.74 16.39
C PRO A 154 10.78 -1.98 16.34
N GLY A 155 11.36 -3.16 16.47
CA GLY A 155 10.62 -4.42 16.43
C GLY A 155 10.13 -4.86 15.04
N VAL A 156 10.48 -4.13 13.97
CA VAL A 156 10.21 -4.52 12.60
C VAL A 156 11.49 -5.02 11.95
N GLU A 157 11.46 -6.26 11.48
CA GLU A 157 12.48 -6.84 10.62
C GLU A 157 12.14 -6.60 9.16
N HIS A 158 13.16 -6.61 8.32
CA HIS A 158 12.97 -6.46 6.88
C HIS A 158 14.01 -7.25 6.09
N ARG A 159 13.69 -7.51 4.83
CA ARG A 159 14.60 -8.08 3.86
C ARG A 159 14.45 -7.39 2.53
N VAL A 160 15.54 -6.89 1.98
CA VAL A 160 15.60 -6.29 0.64
C VAL A 160 15.25 -7.36 -0.40
N ILE A 161 14.37 -7.03 -1.32
CA ILE A 161 13.85 -7.90 -2.38
C ILE A 161 14.08 -7.33 -3.77
N ASP A 162 14.37 -6.03 -3.87
CA ASP A 162 14.62 -5.36 -5.14
C ASP A 162 15.42 -4.08 -4.93
N GLU A 163 16.11 -3.63 -5.98
CA GLU A 163 16.78 -2.34 -6.05
C GLU A 163 16.23 -1.57 -7.25
N GLU A 164 15.64 -0.42 -6.98
CA GLU A 164 14.96 0.44 -7.94
C GLU A 164 15.77 1.72 -8.16
N GLU A 165 15.73 2.25 -9.37
CA GLU A 165 16.30 3.56 -9.70
C GLU A 165 15.20 4.59 -9.95
N LEU A 166 15.47 5.86 -9.62
CA LEU A 166 14.57 6.96 -9.94
C LEU A 166 14.64 7.26 -11.43
N LEU A 167 13.48 7.43 -12.03
CA LEU A 167 13.28 7.80 -13.43
C LEU A 167 12.43 9.05 -13.52
N CYS A 168 12.59 9.79 -14.61
CA CYS A 168 11.65 10.82 -15.03
C CYS A 168 10.60 10.20 -15.98
N ALA A 169 9.32 10.51 -15.75
CA ALA A 169 8.25 10.23 -16.68
C ALA A 169 7.73 11.57 -17.26
N LEU A 170 7.66 11.64 -18.58
CA LEU A 170 7.39 12.84 -19.36
C LEU A 170 6.27 12.60 -20.38
N PRO A 171 5.51 13.64 -20.76
CA PRO A 171 4.72 13.60 -21.99
C PRO A 171 5.62 13.28 -23.20
N PHE A 172 5.08 12.54 -24.17
CA PHE A 172 5.85 12.12 -25.35
C PHE A 172 6.40 13.31 -26.18
N ASP A 173 5.65 14.40 -26.25
CA ASP A 173 5.99 15.61 -27.00
C ASP A 173 6.83 16.62 -26.19
N HIS A 174 7.13 16.30 -24.94
CA HIS A 174 7.96 17.14 -24.09
C HIS A 174 9.37 17.32 -24.70
N PRO A 175 9.97 18.53 -24.69
CA PRO A 175 11.29 18.75 -25.25
C PRO A 175 12.36 17.77 -24.72
N LEU A 176 12.35 17.50 -23.42
CA LEU A 176 13.30 16.61 -22.76
C LEU A 176 13.04 15.12 -23.06
N ALA A 177 11.89 14.75 -23.63
CA ALA A 177 11.60 13.37 -24.02
C ALA A 177 12.52 12.86 -25.15
N ARG A 178 13.19 13.75 -25.87
CA ARG A 178 14.16 13.43 -26.94
C ARG A 178 15.55 13.09 -26.42
N HIS A 179 15.85 13.43 -25.18
CA HIS A 179 17.15 13.16 -24.55
C HIS A 179 17.23 11.69 -24.12
N GLU A 180 18.42 11.10 -24.17
CA GLU A 180 18.66 9.75 -23.63
C GLU A 180 18.52 9.72 -22.10
N ALA A 181 18.94 10.82 -21.44
CA ALA A 181 18.79 11.03 -20.01
C ALA A 181 18.46 12.50 -19.73
N VAL A 182 17.73 12.77 -18.65
CA VAL A 182 17.23 14.09 -18.29
C VAL A 182 18.06 14.68 -17.15
N PRO A 183 18.67 15.87 -17.34
CA PRO A 183 19.24 16.62 -16.22
C PRO A 183 18.14 17.08 -15.28
N LEU A 184 18.21 16.66 -14.01
CA LEU A 184 17.12 16.93 -13.06
C LEU A 184 16.84 18.43 -12.88
N GLY A 185 17.88 19.28 -12.95
CA GLY A 185 17.74 20.73 -12.87
C GLY A 185 16.88 21.36 -13.99
N GLU A 186 16.78 20.70 -15.17
CA GLU A 186 15.95 21.19 -16.26
C GLU A 186 14.45 21.01 -16.02
N LEU A 187 14.08 20.29 -14.97
CA LEU A 187 12.68 20.13 -14.53
C LEU A 187 12.24 21.19 -13.51
N ALA A 188 13.09 22.16 -13.16
CA ALA A 188 12.83 23.10 -12.07
C ALA A 188 11.55 23.95 -12.28
N ASP A 189 11.28 24.34 -13.52
CA ASP A 189 10.13 25.16 -13.88
C ASP A 189 8.90 24.35 -14.33
N GLU A 190 9.04 23.02 -14.44
CA GLU A 190 7.97 22.15 -14.89
C GLU A 190 6.87 21.94 -13.83
N PRO A 191 5.60 21.76 -14.26
CA PRO A 191 4.57 21.30 -13.35
C PRO A 191 4.73 19.82 -13.02
N PHE A 192 4.56 19.45 -11.75
CA PHE A 192 4.68 18.06 -11.32
C PHE A 192 3.32 17.44 -11.00
N VAL A 193 3.17 16.16 -11.37
CA VAL A 193 2.11 15.26 -10.89
C VAL A 193 2.69 14.31 -9.86
N SER A 194 2.04 14.15 -8.73
CA SER A 194 2.59 13.35 -7.62
C SER A 194 1.53 12.60 -6.82
N PHE A 195 1.97 11.74 -5.93
CA PHE A 195 1.13 11.19 -4.86
C PHE A 195 0.69 12.30 -3.90
N PRO A 196 -0.44 12.12 -3.17
CA PRO A 196 -0.89 13.12 -2.19
C PRO A 196 0.15 13.38 -1.09
N ALA A 197 0.22 14.62 -0.64
CA ALA A 197 1.03 14.97 0.52
C ALA A 197 0.55 14.17 1.74
N ASN A 198 1.49 13.81 2.62
CA ASN A 198 1.20 13.04 3.85
C ASN A 198 0.54 11.66 3.63
N SER A 199 0.54 11.14 2.39
CA SER A 199 0.02 9.81 2.09
C SER A 199 0.91 8.67 2.60
N GLY A 200 2.16 8.95 2.98
CA GLY A 200 3.17 7.94 3.30
C GLY A 200 3.83 7.31 2.07
N SER A 201 3.76 7.97 0.91
CA SER A 201 4.41 7.55 -0.32
C SER A 201 5.90 7.88 -0.31
N THR A 202 6.73 6.86 -0.15
CA THR A 202 8.20 7.00 -0.24
C THR A 202 8.69 7.36 -1.65
N VAL A 203 7.87 7.18 -2.69
CA VAL A 203 8.18 7.64 -4.05
C VAL A 203 8.06 9.15 -4.13
N ARG A 204 7.02 9.74 -3.51
CA ARG A 204 6.92 11.20 -3.38
C ARG A 204 8.08 11.77 -2.58
N ASP A 205 8.42 11.15 -1.45
CA ASP A 205 9.52 11.59 -0.60
C ASP A 205 10.82 11.60 -1.40
N ALA A 206 11.10 10.51 -2.15
CA ALA A 206 12.28 10.39 -2.99
C ALA A 206 12.32 11.42 -4.14
N MET A 207 11.16 11.73 -4.73
CA MET A 207 11.05 12.80 -5.75
C MET A 207 11.39 14.15 -5.13
N THR A 208 10.81 14.49 -4.00
CA THR A 208 11.04 15.76 -3.31
C THR A 208 12.52 15.91 -2.92
N GLU A 209 13.10 14.88 -2.26
CA GLU A 209 14.51 14.84 -1.88
C GLU A 209 15.45 15.02 -3.09
N ALA A 210 15.15 14.36 -4.20
CA ALA A 210 15.96 14.48 -5.41
C ALA A 210 15.90 15.90 -6.01
N CYS A 211 14.71 16.50 -6.10
CA CYS A 211 14.53 17.86 -6.59
C CYS A 211 15.21 18.90 -5.68
N GLU A 212 15.07 18.78 -4.37
CA GLU A 212 15.75 19.64 -3.39
C GLU A 212 17.28 19.51 -3.49
N GLY A 213 17.78 18.29 -3.66
CA GLY A 213 19.20 18.02 -3.92
C GLY A 213 19.72 18.63 -5.23
N ALA A 214 18.83 18.85 -6.21
CA ALA A 214 19.12 19.55 -7.45
C ALA A 214 18.90 21.09 -7.37
N GLY A 215 18.53 21.61 -6.20
CA GLY A 215 18.41 23.04 -5.91
C GLY A 215 17.03 23.65 -6.15
N PHE A 216 15.96 22.83 -6.29
CA PHE A 216 14.60 23.34 -6.46
C PHE A 216 13.57 22.51 -5.72
N THR A 217 12.40 23.11 -5.43
CA THR A 217 11.24 22.41 -4.87
C THR A 217 10.24 22.12 -5.98
N PRO A 218 9.79 20.87 -6.18
CA PRO A 218 8.87 20.53 -7.25
C PRO A 218 7.51 21.22 -7.06
N ARG A 219 7.03 21.93 -8.07
CA ARG A 219 5.72 22.59 -8.10
C ARG A 219 4.62 21.57 -8.45
N VAL A 220 4.09 20.89 -7.43
CA VAL A 220 3.02 19.91 -7.62
C VAL A 220 1.72 20.62 -7.96
N VAL A 221 1.22 20.41 -9.17
CA VAL A 221 -0.03 20.99 -9.69
C VAL A 221 -1.20 20.03 -9.60
N GLN A 222 -0.91 18.71 -9.56
CA GLN A 222 -1.94 17.69 -9.46
C GLN A 222 -1.44 16.53 -8.59
N GLU A 223 -2.34 16.03 -7.73
CA GLU A 223 -2.11 14.83 -6.95
C GLU A 223 -3.02 13.69 -7.42
N ALA A 224 -2.53 12.44 -7.34
CA ALA A 224 -3.29 11.25 -7.66
C ALA A 224 -2.89 10.07 -6.75
N PRO A 225 -3.85 9.15 -6.44
CA PRO A 225 -3.64 8.16 -5.38
C PRO A 225 -2.79 6.94 -5.81
N ASP A 226 -2.51 6.77 -7.08
CA ASP A 226 -1.79 5.62 -7.60
C ASP A 226 -0.97 5.94 -8.85
N SER A 227 0.03 5.09 -9.13
CA SER A 227 0.94 5.29 -10.26
C SER A 227 0.24 5.22 -11.62
N TYR A 228 -0.81 4.43 -11.80
CA TYR A 228 -1.51 4.35 -13.09
C TYR A 228 -2.16 5.68 -13.42
N THR A 229 -2.83 6.28 -12.44
CA THR A 229 -3.46 7.61 -12.60
C THR A 229 -2.41 8.70 -12.80
N ILE A 230 -1.28 8.66 -12.05
CA ILE A 230 -0.17 9.61 -12.23
C ILE A 230 0.37 9.51 -13.65
N MET A 231 0.68 8.31 -14.15
CA MET A 231 1.20 8.13 -15.51
C MET A 231 0.21 8.56 -16.58
N ALA A 232 -1.10 8.35 -16.35
CA ALA A 232 -2.15 8.82 -17.26
C ALA A 232 -2.20 10.36 -17.34
N LEU A 233 -2.05 11.04 -16.21
CA LEU A 233 -2.01 12.51 -16.15
C LEU A 233 -0.74 13.06 -16.82
N VAL A 234 0.41 12.41 -16.64
CA VAL A 234 1.64 12.76 -17.33
C VAL A 234 1.48 12.57 -18.84
N ALA A 235 0.94 11.44 -19.30
CA ALA A 235 0.68 11.19 -20.71
C ALA A 235 -0.28 12.22 -21.34
N ALA A 236 -1.20 12.76 -20.55
CA ALA A 236 -2.13 13.82 -20.94
C ALA A 236 -1.52 15.23 -20.94
N GLY A 237 -0.23 15.39 -20.59
CA GLY A 237 0.46 16.67 -20.58
C GLY A 237 0.15 17.56 -19.37
N VAL A 238 -0.39 17.01 -18.27
CA VAL A 238 -0.67 17.78 -17.04
C VAL A 238 0.61 18.23 -16.36
N GLY A 239 1.68 17.44 -16.51
CA GLY A 239 2.99 17.75 -15.94
C GLY A 239 3.94 16.56 -16.06
N VAL A 240 5.05 16.63 -15.34
CA VAL A 240 6.08 15.59 -15.27
C VAL A 240 6.06 14.91 -13.91
N THR A 241 6.76 13.76 -13.75
CA THR A 241 6.96 13.16 -12.43
C THR A 241 8.28 12.42 -12.34
N LEU A 242 8.79 12.25 -11.12
CA LEU A 242 9.81 11.24 -10.85
C LEU A 242 9.15 10.01 -10.25
N THR A 243 9.60 8.85 -10.72
CA THR A 243 9.07 7.56 -10.30
C THR A 243 10.19 6.52 -10.23
N VAL A 244 9.86 5.28 -9.91
CA VAL A 244 10.84 4.18 -9.76
C VAL A 244 10.77 3.22 -10.94
N THR A 245 11.88 2.52 -11.22
CA THR A 245 12.00 1.61 -12.37
C THR A 245 10.93 0.53 -12.41
N SER A 246 10.45 0.06 -11.26
CA SER A 246 9.41 -0.97 -11.18
C SER A 246 8.06 -0.59 -11.80
N VAL A 247 7.80 0.71 -12.06
CA VAL A 247 6.56 1.14 -12.72
C VAL A 247 6.67 1.26 -14.24
N ARG A 248 7.82 0.96 -14.84
CA ARG A 248 8.02 1.05 -16.30
C ARG A 248 7.11 0.12 -17.11
N HIS A 249 6.52 -0.89 -16.49
CA HIS A 249 5.50 -1.74 -17.11
C HIS A 249 4.21 -0.99 -17.46
N ILE A 250 3.97 0.20 -16.86
CA ILE A 250 2.85 1.06 -17.22
C ILE A 250 3.21 1.75 -18.54
N GLN A 251 2.86 1.09 -19.64
CA GLN A 251 3.04 1.60 -21.00
C GLN A 251 1.72 2.17 -21.48
N GLN A 252 1.73 3.43 -21.91
CA GLN A 252 0.56 4.03 -22.56
C GLN A 252 0.98 5.07 -23.61
N SER A 253 0.12 5.31 -24.57
CA SER A 253 0.34 6.34 -25.60
C SER A 253 0.52 7.71 -24.94
N GLY A 254 1.50 8.46 -25.38
CA GLY A 254 1.79 9.79 -24.83
C GLY A 254 2.72 9.82 -23.62
N LEU A 255 3.26 8.68 -23.18
CA LEU A 255 4.17 8.58 -22.03
C LEU A 255 5.57 8.12 -22.44
N VAL A 256 6.59 8.77 -21.90
CA VAL A 256 8.00 8.38 -22.08
C VAL A 256 8.70 8.35 -20.72
N TYR A 257 9.49 7.30 -20.49
CA TYR A 257 10.38 7.20 -19.34
C TYR A 257 11.82 7.52 -19.77
N ARG A 258 12.52 8.32 -18.96
CA ARG A 258 13.93 8.64 -19.15
C ARG A 258 14.70 8.49 -17.84
N PRO A 259 15.91 7.92 -17.89
CA PRO A 259 16.82 7.98 -16.72
C PRO A 259 17.19 9.43 -16.42
N LEU A 260 17.62 9.68 -15.20
CA LEU A 260 18.21 10.96 -14.81
C LEU A 260 19.70 10.97 -15.16
N THR A 261 20.23 12.13 -15.53
CA THR A 261 21.69 12.30 -15.70
C THR A 261 22.44 12.22 -14.38
N GLY A 262 23.67 11.70 -14.42
CA GLY A 262 24.52 11.56 -13.25
C GLY A 262 24.43 10.17 -12.60
N PRO A 263 24.93 10.02 -11.38
CA PRO A 263 24.85 8.75 -10.67
C PRO A 263 23.40 8.36 -10.38
N PRO A 264 23.02 7.08 -10.55
CA PRO A 264 21.65 6.65 -10.34
C PRO A 264 21.21 6.84 -8.89
N ILE A 265 20.04 7.43 -8.71
CA ILE A 265 19.40 7.59 -7.40
C ILE A 265 18.66 6.30 -7.09
N ARG A 266 19.26 5.47 -6.23
CA ARG A 266 18.75 4.14 -5.92
C ARG A 266 17.87 4.12 -4.69
N ARG A 267 16.86 3.26 -4.72
CA ARG A 267 15.96 2.97 -3.61
C ARG A 267 15.80 1.46 -3.48
N GLN A 268 15.85 0.95 -2.26
CA GLN A 268 15.71 -0.48 -1.99
C GLN A 268 14.28 -0.79 -1.56
N ALA A 269 13.62 -1.68 -2.32
CA ALA A 269 12.35 -2.26 -1.93
C ALA A 269 12.59 -3.47 -1.02
N ALA A 270 11.73 -3.64 -0.01
CA ALA A 270 11.87 -4.69 0.98
C ALA A 270 10.52 -5.27 1.38
N LEU A 271 10.53 -6.50 1.86
CA LEU A 271 9.47 -7.05 2.70
C LEU A 271 9.77 -6.70 4.16
N ALA A 272 8.75 -6.28 4.91
CA ALA A 272 8.86 -5.98 6.32
C ALA A 272 7.80 -6.75 7.12
N TRP A 273 8.17 -7.21 8.31
CA TRP A 273 7.31 -7.95 9.22
C TRP A 273 7.70 -7.66 10.67
N ARG A 274 6.82 -7.93 11.61
CA ARG A 274 7.13 -7.78 13.03
C ARG A 274 7.99 -8.95 13.52
N ALA A 275 9.11 -8.65 14.16
CA ALA A 275 10.10 -9.64 14.63
C ALA A 275 9.51 -10.69 15.57
N ASP A 276 8.55 -10.28 16.39
CA ASP A 276 7.88 -11.12 17.41
C ASP A 276 6.57 -11.75 16.92
N ASN A 277 6.25 -11.67 15.60
CA ASN A 277 5.02 -12.26 15.08
C ASN A 277 5.06 -13.79 15.17
N PRO A 278 4.19 -14.43 15.98
CA PRO A 278 4.22 -15.87 16.21
C PRO A 278 3.59 -16.71 15.08
N SER A 279 3.12 -16.07 14.01
CA SER A 279 2.39 -16.74 12.94
C SER A 279 3.27 -17.71 12.16
N ALA A 280 3.01 -19.01 12.30
CA ALA A 280 3.66 -20.04 11.48
C ALA A 280 3.41 -19.84 9.97
N ALA A 281 2.23 -19.31 9.62
CA ALA A 281 1.87 -18.96 8.24
C ALA A 281 2.80 -17.87 7.70
N LEU A 282 3.05 -16.80 8.46
CA LEU A 282 4.00 -15.75 8.08
C LEU A 282 5.40 -16.32 7.89
N HIS A 283 5.89 -17.15 8.82
CA HIS A 283 7.22 -17.76 8.72
C HIS A 283 7.34 -18.65 7.49
N ALA A 284 6.29 -19.41 7.12
CA ALA A 284 6.26 -20.19 5.90
C ALA A 284 6.33 -19.29 4.63
N VAL A 285 5.56 -18.19 4.61
CA VAL A 285 5.62 -17.20 3.52
C VAL A 285 7.01 -16.57 3.43
N LEU A 286 7.64 -16.21 4.54
CA LEU A 286 8.99 -15.63 4.57
C LEU A 286 10.05 -16.62 4.08
N ALA A 287 9.91 -17.92 4.42
CA ALA A 287 10.79 -18.97 3.92
C ALA A 287 10.71 -19.08 2.39
N VAL A 288 9.50 -19.17 1.83
CA VAL A 288 9.28 -19.18 0.38
C VAL A 288 9.77 -17.89 -0.29
N ALA A 289 9.57 -16.75 0.37
CA ALA A 289 10.00 -15.46 -0.17
C ALA A 289 11.53 -15.35 -0.34
N ARG A 290 12.33 -16.10 0.43
CA ARG A 290 13.80 -16.11 0.29
C ARG A 290 14.23 -16.57 -1.11
N ASP A 291 13.57 -17.57 -1.63
CA ASP A 291 13.88 -18.15 -2.93
C ASP A 291 13.14 -17.42 -4.06
N ALA A 292 11.88 -17.09 -3.85
CA ALA A 292 11.06 -16.42 -4.85
C ALA A 292 11.46 -14.96 -5.11
N LEU A 293 11.96 -14.26 -4.09
CA LEU A 293 12.41 -12.87 -4.16
C LEU A 293 13.81 -12.76 -3.52
N PRO A 294 14.86 -13.26 -4.16
CA PRO A 294 16.21 -13.20 -3.60
C PRO A 294 16.65 -11.75 -3.42
N THR A 295 17.45 -11.51 -2.37
CA THR A 295 18.06 -10.20 -2.16
C THR A 295 18.99 -9.89 -3.33
N PRO A 296 18.87 -8.73 -4.01
CA PRO A 296 19.74 -8.37 -5.11
C PRO A 296 21.21 -8.38 -4.68
N VAL A 297 22.05 -9.05 -5.44
CA VAL A 297 23.51 -8.98 -5.26
C VAL A 297 23.95 -7.63 -5.81
N ARG A 298 24.61 -6.81 -5.00
CA ARG A 298 25.20 -5.54 -5.47
C ARG A 298 26.16 -5.84 -6.61
N GLY A 299 25.71 -5.61 -7.85
CA GLY A 299 26.55 -5.73 -9.02
C GLY A 299 27.56 -4.60 -9.07
N THR A 300 28.82 -4.93 -9.14
CA THR A 300 29.86 -4.03 -9.62
C THR A 300 29.65 -3.85 -11.12
N GLY A 301 29.13 -2.71 -11.56
CA GLY A 301 29.20 -2.25 -12.95
C GLY A 301 27.90 -2.48 -13.75
N GLY A 302 27.36 -1.34 -14.21
CA GLY A 302 26.26 -1.31 -15.14
C GLY A 302 26.60 -1.95 -16.48
N GLY A 303 25.80 -2.96 -16.82
CA GLY A 303 25.64 -3.40 -18.21
C GLY A 303 24.41 -2.74 -18.81
N PRO A 304 24.37 -2.45 -20.12
CA PRO A 304 23.20 -1.93 -20.77
C PRO A 304 22.06 -2.92 -20.67
N ILE A 305 20.89 -2.43 -20.26
CA ILE A 305 19.67 -3.21 -20.21
C ILE A 305 19.23 -3.46 -21.67
N GLU A 306 19.39 -4.70 -22.15
CA GLU A 306 18.84 -5.11 -23.42
C GLU A 306 17.31 -4.98 -23.39
N THR A 307 16.79 -4.18 -24.29
CA THR A 307 15.38 -4.10 -24.61
C THR A 307 14.98 -5.37 -25.33
N PRO A 308 14.02 -6.18 -24.87
CA PRO A 308 13.47 -7.26 -25.70
C PRO A 308 12.81 -6.60 -26.90
N GLY A 309 13.30 -6.94 -28.09
CA GLY A 309 12.70 -6.52 -29.35
C GLY A 309 11.25 -6.99 -29.47
N LEU A 310 10.48 -6.20 -30.19
CA LEU A 310 9.08 -6.37 -30.62
C LEU A 310 8.75 -7.78 -31.11
#